data_e15cd43caddc4f127bc6784db73dc8e2
#
_entry.id   e15cd43caddc4f127bc6784db73dc8e2
#
_cell.length_a   1.000
_cell.length_b   1.000
_cell.length_c   1.000
_cell.angle_alpha   90.00
_cell.angle_beta   90.00
_cell.angle_gamma   90.00
#
_symmetry.space_group_name_H-M   'P 1'
#
loop_
_entity.id
_entity.type
_entity.pdbx_description
1 polymer ?
#
loop_
_entity_poly.entity_id
_entity_poly.type
_entity_poly.pdbx_seq_one_letter_code
_entity_poly.pdbx_strand_id
1 'polypeptide(L)'
;MEQLLELYKNWKGSNPSNVEKLAGAGSNREYYRMFDEEGDTVIGVIGTSRDENHAFIYLAKHFEKRRLPVPHIYAVSADELCYLQSDLGNTSLFDAIRGGREAGGRYNLAEQKLLRNAIRELPNIQLRGARELDFSNCYPQPEFNQESVLFDLNYFKYCFLKATELDFHELKLEANFRMFAKDLTSEQMDSFLYRDFQARNIMLDKEGKPYFIDFQGGRKGPFYYD
;
A
#
# COMPACT_ATOMS: atom_id res chain seq x y z
N MET A 1 -19.30 -0.67 -11.81
CA MET A 1 -20.03 -1.77 -11.14
C MET A 1 -20.36 -2.92 -12.09
N GLU A 2 -20.98 -2.69 -13.22
CA GLU A 2 -21.35 -3.73 -14.18
C GLU A 2 -20.15 -4.60 -14.61
N GLN A 3 -19.04 -3.96 -14.99
CA GLN A 3 -17.78 -4.64 -15.35
C GLN A 3 -17.22 -5.51 -14.20
N LEU A 4 -17.32 -5.06 -12.95
CA LEU A 4 -16.87 -5.84 -11.78
C LEU A 4 -17.75 -7.07 -11.56
N LEU A 5 -19.07 -6.95 -11.73
CA LEU A 5 -20.00 -8.08 -11.63
C LEU A 5 -19.77 -9.11 -12.73
N GLU A 6 -19.50 -8.65 -13.96
CA GLU A 6 -19.15 -9.51 -15.07
C GLU A 6 -17.82 -10.24 -14.83
N LEU A 7 -16.81 -9.54 -14.32
CA LEU A 7 -15.52 -10.13 -13.93
C LEU A 7 -15.70 -11.22 -12.87
N TYR A 8 -16.50 -10.96 -11.84
CA TYR A 8 -16.82 -11.95 -10.80
C TYR A 8 -17.51 -13.17 -11.38
N LYS A 9 -18.55 -12.96 -12.22
CA LYS A 9 -19.30 -14.05 -12.88
C LYS A 9 -18.41 -14.91 -13.76
N ASN A 10 -17.50 -14.29 -14.51
CA ASN A 10 -16.54 -15.01 -15.37
C ASN A 10 -15.54 -15.83 -14.54
N TRP A 11 -15.14 -15.35 -13.37
CA TRP A 11 -14.23 -16.05 -12.47
C TRP A 11 -14.90 -17.17 -11.66
N LYS A 12 -16.06 -16.88 -11.03
CA LYS A 12 -16.74 -17.84 -10.12
C LYS A 12 -17.73 -18.77 -10.85
N GLY A 13 -18.23 -18.36 -12.02
CA GLY A 13 -19.27 -19.08 -12.79
C GLY A 13 -20.70 -18.69 -12.44
N SER A 14 -20.93 -17.87 -11.42
CA SER A 14 -22.22 -17.37 -10.95
C SER A 14 -22.12 -15.89 -10.56
N ASN A 15 -23.25 -15.21 -10.45
CA ASN A 15 -23.29 -13.86 -9.87
C ASN A 15 -23.04 -13.94 -8.36
N PRO A 16 -22.50 -12.86 -7.73
CA PRO A 16 -22.42 -12.78 -6.27
C PRO A 16 -23.84 -12.78 -5.66
N SER A 17 -24.02 -13.44 -4.52
CA SER A 17 -25.29 -13.46 -3.78
C SER A 17 -25.55 -12.11 -3.07
N ASN A 18 -24.50 -11.41 -2.65
CA ASN A 18 -24.56 -10.08 -2.06
C ASN A 18 -23.30 -9.28 -2.43
N VAL A 19 -23.43 -7.94 -2.45
CA VAL A 19 -22.32 -7.01 -2.69
C VAL A 19 -22.44 -5.85 -1.73
N GLU A 20 -21.41 -5.65 -0.92
CA GLU A 20 -21.33 -4.57 0.07
C GLU A 20 -20.21 -3.59 -0.29
N LYS A 21 -20.53 -2.30 -0.43
CA LYS A 21 -19.51 -1.27 -0.61
C LYS A 21 -18.77 -1.04 0.69
N LEU A 22 -17.45 -1.17 0.66
CA LEU A 22 -16.61 -0.89 1.82
C LEU A 22 -16.29 0.61 1.89
N ALA A 23 -16.11 1.13 3.12
CA ALA A 23 -15.68 2.50 3.31
C ALA A 23 -14.26 2.68 2.75
N GLY A 24 -14.10 3.59 1.80
CA GLY A 24 -12.79 3.95 1.25
C GLY A 24 -12.00 4.83 2.23
N ALA A 25 -10.74 4.54 2.43
CA ALA A 25 -9.83 5.33 3.25
C ALA A 25 -8.95 6.25 2.38
N GLY A 26 -9.55 7.29 1.78
CA GLY A 26 -8.79 8.34 1.08
C GLY A 26 -8.21 7.98 -0.30
N SER A 27 -8.60 6.84 -0.85
CA SER A 27 -8.22 6.40 -2.21
C SER A 27 -9.30 6.73 -3.23
N ASN A 28 -8.89 6.97 -4.48
CA ASN A 28 -9.82 7.08 -5.63
C ASN A 28 -10.36 5.70 -6.06
N ARG A 29 -9.98 4.62 -5.38
CA ARG A 29 -10.48 3.27 -5.61
C ARG A 29 -11.73 3.01 -4.81
N GLU A 30 -12.65 2.25 -5.40
CA GLU A 30 -13.82 1.73 -4.72
C GLU A 30 -13.62 0.25 -4.41
N TYR A 31 -13.95 -0.15 -3.21
CA TYR A 31 -13.81 -1.52 -2.72
C TYR A 31 -15.19 -2.10 -2.42
N TYR A 32 -15.43 -3.35 -2.85
CA TYR A 32 -16.68 -4.05 -2.67
C TYR A 32 -16.41 -5.45 -2.14
N ARG A 33 -17.02 -5.81 -1.02
CA ARG A 33 -17.05 -7.19 -0.56
C ARG A 33 -18.16 -7.93 -1.28
N MET A 34 -17.80 -8.99 -1.99
CA MET A 34 -18.69 -9.79 -2.81
C MET A 34 -18.78 -11.17 -2.18
N PHE A 35 -20.01 -11.63 -1.95
CA PHE A 35 -20.32 -12.90 -1.30
C PHE A 35 -20.77 -13.93 -2.34
N ASP A 36 -20.39 -15.18 -2.18
CA ASP A 36 -21.03 -16.28 -2.89
C ASP A 36 -22.22 -16.85 -2.10
N GLU A 37 -22.86 -17.89 -2.63
CA GLU A 37 -24.01 -18.54 -1.99
C GLU A 37 -23.63 -19.29 -0.69
N GLU A 38 -22.36 -19.66 -0.55
CA GLU A 38 -21.82 -20.38 0.62
C GLU A 38 -21.35 -19.41 1.72
N GLY A 39 -21.33 -18.10 1.44
CA GLY A 39 -20.93 -17.06 2.34
C GLY A 39 -19.42 -16.75 2.31
N ASP A 40 -18.67 -17.36 1.41
CA ASP A 40 -17.28 -17.01 1.17
C ASP A 40 -17.17 -15.64 0.49
N THR A 41 -16.11 -14.90 0.80
CA THR A 41 -15.97 -13.52 0.36
C THR A 41 -14.70 -13.27 -0.44
N VAL A 42 -14.83 -12.34 -1.41
CA VAL A 42 -13.69 -11.73 -2.11
C VAL A 42 -13.87 -10.22 -2.17
N ILE A 43 -12.79 -9.50 -2.32
CA ILE A 43 -12.83 -8.06 -2.52
C ILE A 43 -12.73 -7.77 -4.01
N GLY A 44 -13.78 -7.13 -4.54
CA GLY A 44 -13.78 -6.52 -5.85
C GLY A 44 -13.32 -5.07 -5.76
N VAL A 45 -12.43 -4.68 -6.66
CA VAL A 45 -11.87 -3.32 -6.70
C VAL A 45 -12.17 -2.67 -8.05
N ILE A 46 -12.61 -1.42 -8.01
CA ILE A 46 -12.75 -0.55 -9.17
C ILE A 46 -11.77 0.61 -9.00
N GLY A 47 -10.79 0.71 -9.87
CA GLY A 47 -9.82 1.79 -9.87
C GLY A 47 -10.06 2.79 -10.99
N THR A 48 -9.52 3.99 -10.84
CA THR A 48 -9.61 5.09 -11.83
C THR A 48 -8.33 5.25 -12.66
N SER A 49 -7.22 4.67 -12.21
CA SER A 49 -5.91 4.72 -12.88
C SER A 49 -5.48 3.31 -13.24
N ARG A 50 -5.36 3.05 -14.55
CA ARG A 50 -4.85 1.78 -15.06
C ARG A 50 -3.42 1.51 -14.60
N ASP A 51 -2.55 2.49 -14.70
CA ASP A 51 -1.12 2.32 -14.37
C ASP A 51 -0.91 2.01 -12.88
N GLU A 52 -1.69 2.64 -12.02
CA GLU A 52 -1.66 2.37 -10.57
C GLU A 52 -2.20 0.97 -10.24
N ASN A 53 -3.29 0.56 -10.91
CA ASN A 53 -3.82 -0.79 -10.75
C ASN A 53 -2.85 -1.84 -11.28
N HIS A 54 -2.24 -1.60 -12.45
CA HIS A 54 -1.22 -2.47 -13.02
C HIS A 54 -0.08 -2.69 -12.02
N ALA A 55 0.47 -1.61 -11.45
CA ALA A 55 1.53 -1.70 -10.44
C ALA A 55 1.10 -2.54 -9.24
N PHE A 56 -0.10 -2.32 -8.69
CA PHE A 56 -0.61 -3.11 -7.58
C PHE A 56 -0.72 -4.61 -7.94
N ILE A 57 -1.35 -4.92 -9.06
CA ILE A 57 -1.58 -6.30 -9.53
C ILE A 57 -0.24 -7.01 -9.80
N TYR A 58 0.69 -6.32 -10.47
CA TYR A 58 2.02 -6.85 -10.75
C TYR A 58 2.79 -7.15 -9.47
N LEU A 59 2.88 -6.19 -8.57
CA LEU A 59 3.56 -6.33 -7.28
C LEU A 59 2.93 -7.42 -6.41
N ALA A 60 1.58 -7.48 -6.31
CA ALA A 60 0.89 -8.52 -5.56
C ALA A 60 1.26 -9.92 -6.05
N LYS A 61 1.18 -10.16 -7.36
CA LYS A 61 1.56 -11.44 -7.98
C LYS A 61 3.04 -11.77 -7.79
N HIS A 62 3.92 -10.77 -7.87
CA HIS A 62 5.34 -10.93 -7.65
C HIS A 62 5.68 -11.30 -6.20
N PHE A 63 5.06 -10.61 -5.23
CA PHE A 63 5.25 -10.86 -3.80
C PHE A 63 4.68 -12.21 -3.37
N GLU A 64 3.52 -12.58 -3.90
CA GLU A 64 2.91 -13.89 -3.64
C GLU A 64 3.82 -15.05 -4.09
N LYS A 65 4.43 -14.98 -5.28
CA LYS A 65 5.42 -15.98 -5.75
C LYS A 65 6.59 -16.15 -4.78
N ARG A 66 6.89 -15.12 -4.00
CA ARG A 66 7.93 -15.11 -2.94
C ARG A 66 7.40 -15.43 -1.55
N ARG A 67 6.12 -15.84 -1.47
CA ARG A 67 5.44 -16.17 -0.21
C ARG A 67 5.46 -15.03 0.79
N LEU A 68 5.35 -13.79 0.30
CA LEU A 68 5.15 -12.62 1.13
C LEU A 68 3.65 -12.45 1.43
N PRO A 69 3.28 -11.96 2.62
CA PRO A 69 1.89 -11.86 3.05
C PRO A 69 1.19 -10.64 2.41
N VAL A 70 0.66 -10.85 1.21
CA VAL A 70 -0.08 -9.85 0.43
C VAL A 70 -1.40 -10.46 -0.07
N PRO A 71 -2.37 -9.65 -0.55
CA PRO A 71 -3.59 -10.18 -1.15
C PRO A 71 -3.28 -11.06 -2.38
N HIS A 72 -3.98 -12.16 -2.50
CA HIS A 72 -4.01 -12.96 -3.72
C HIS A 72 -4.91 -12.30 -4.77
N ILE A 73 -4.48 -12.25 -6.02
CA ILE A 73 -5.27 -11.72 -7.16
C ILE A 73 -5.92 -12.87 -7.90
N TYR A 74 -7.25 -12.95 -7.85
CA TYR A 74 -8.04 -13.99 -8.49
C TYR A 74 -8.31 -13.75 -9.98
N ALA A 75 -8.72 -12.50 -10.31
CA ALA A 75 -9.08 -12.13 -11.67
C ALA A 75 -8.80 -10.63 -11.91
N VAL A 76 -8.59 -10.28 -13.18
CA VAL A 76 -8.32 -8.90 -13.61
C VAL A 76 -9.09 -8.66 -14.91
N SER A 77 -9.75 -7.51 -15.04
CA SER A 77 -10.37 -7.08 -16.28
C SER A 77 -9.35 -6.77 -17.38
N ALA A 78 -9.75 -6.86 -18.65
CA ALA A 78 -8.83 -6.64 -19.78
C ALA A 78 -8.20 -5.24 -19.81
N ASP A 79 -8.90 -4.24 -19.28
CA ASP A 79 -8.42 -2.85 -19.15
C ASP A 79 -7.68 -2.56 -17.83
N GLU A 80 -7.58 -3.56 -16.94
CA GLU A 80 -6.98 -3.46 -15.60
C GLU A 80 -7.64 -2.44 -14.67
N LEU A 81 -8.87 -1.98 -15.00
CA LEU A 81 -9.61 -1.05 -14.14
C LEU A 81 -10.37 -1.78 -13.02
N CYS A 82 -10.69 -3.07 -13.21
CA CYS A 82 -11.34 -3.91 -12.20
C CYS A 82 -10.50 -5.14 -11.91
N TYR A 83 -10.45 -5.54 -10.64
CA TYR A 83 -9.82 -6.80 -10.24
C TYR A 83 -10.46 -7.40 -9.00
N LEU A 84 -10.28 -8.71 -8.81
CA LEU A 84 -10.73 -9.46 -7.64
C LEU A 84 -9.52 -9.91 -6.83
N GLN A 85 -9.58 -9.71 -5.53
CA GLN A 85 -8.52 -10.11 -4.60
C GLN A 85 -9.08 -10.81 -3.36
N SER A 86 -8.21 -11.48 -2.60
CA SER A 86 -8.60 -12.12 -1.34
C SER A 86 -9.10 -11.09 -0.33
N ASP A 87 -10.15 -11.49 0.41
CA ASP A 87 -10.65 -10.72 1.54
C ASP A 87 -9.79 -11.00 2.77
N LEU A 88 -9.13 -9.98 3.28
CA LEU A 88 -8.28 -10.04 4.48
C LEU A 88 -9.04 -9.71 5.77
N GLY A 89 -10.37 -9.61 5.70
CA GLY A 89 -11.22 -9.26 6.83
C GLY A 89 -11.30 -7.75 7.09
N ASN A 90 -11.63 -7.39 8.34
CA ASN A 90 -11.93 -6.00 8.71
C ASN A 90 -10.93 -5.40 9.72
N THR A 91 -9.96 -6.18 10.19
CA THR A 91 -9.09 -5.74 11.29
C THR A 91 -7.77 -5.22 10.74
N SER A 92 -7.57 -3.91 10.80
CA SER A 92 -6.25 -3.31 10.56
C SER A 92 -5.38 -3.39 11.81
N LEU A 93 -4.05 -3.36 11.64
CA LEU A 93 -3.12 -3.19 12.76
C LEU A 93 -3.42 -1.89 13.51
N PHE A 94 -3.79 -0.82 12.79
CA PHE A 94 -4.15 0.47 13.37
C PHE A 94 -5.31 0.36 14.36
N ASP A 95 -6.34 -0.43 14.04
CA ASP A 95 -7.49 -0.65 14.94
C ASP A 95 -7.15 -1.61 16.06
N ALA A 96 -6.36 -2.65 15.77
CA ALA A 96 -5.96 -3.65 16.77
C ALA A 96 -5.08 -3.07 17.90
N ILE A 97 -4.34 -1.98 17.64
CA ILE A 97 -3.49 -1.29 18.63
C ILE A 97 -4.12 0.02 19.14
N ARG A 98 -5.43 0.17 19.01
CA ARG A 98 -6.14 1.41 19.39
C ARG A 98 -5.90 1.78 20.86
N GLY A 99 -5.96 0.79 21.77
CA GLY A 99 -5.77 1.03 23.20
C GLY A 99 -4.44 1.69 23.54
N GLY A 100 -3.35 1.16 23.01
CA GLY A 100 -2.01 1.72 23.21
C GLY A 100 -1.83 3.10 22.56
N ARG A 101 -2.42 3.33 21.38
CA ARG A 101 -2.40 4.64 20.72
C ARG A 101 -3.11 5.71 21.54
N GLU A 102 -4.32 5.42 22.02
CA GLU A 102 -5.11 6.32 22.85
C GLU A 102 -4.46 6.55 24.24
N ALA A 103 -3.66 5.59 24.70
CA ALA A 103 -2.86 5.71 25.92
C ALA A 103 -1.51 6.43 25.70
N GLY A 104 -1.34 7.16 24.59
CA GLY A 104 -0.11 7.92 24.29
C GLY A 104 1.10 7.05 23.99
N GLY A 105 0.89 5.91 23.32
CA GLY A 105 1.96 4.98 22.91
C GLY A 105 2.31 3.91 23.96
N ARG A 106 1.54 3.78 25.02
CA ARG A 106 1.71 2.72 26.04
C ARG A 106 0.99 1.45 25.64
N TYR A 107 1.62 0.69 24.75
CA TYR A 107 1.11 -0.55 24.21
C TYR A 107 1.21 -1.70 25.23
N ASN A 108 0.14 -2.48 25.38
CA ASN A 108 0.16 -3.73 26.15
C ASN A 108 0.95 -4.83 25.42
N LEU A 109 1.17 -5.97 26.07
CA LEU A 109 1.99 -7.07 25.53
C LEU A 109 1.41 -7.65 24.24
N ALA A 110 0.08 -7.72 24.09
CA ALA A 110 -0.55 -8.22 22.88
C ALA A 110 -0.36 -7.25 21.72
N GLU A 111 -0.61 -5.96 21.93
CA GLU A 111 -0.37 -4.91 20.93
C GLU A 111 1.11 -4.83 20.51
N GLN A 112 2.04 -4.93 21.47
CA GLN A 112 3.48 -5.00 21.18
C GLN A 112 3.84 -6.20 20.32
N LYS A 113 3.20 -7.37 20.53
CA LYS A 113 3.42 -8.55 19.70
C LYS A 113 2.98 -8.32 18.27
N LEU A 114 1.81 -7.69 18.04
CA LEU A 114 1.30 -7.36 16.71
C LEU A 114 2.26 -6.39 15.99
N LEU A 115 2.69 -5.32 16.66
CA LEU A 115 3.66 -4.37 16.11
C LEU A 115 4.98 -5.04 15.74
N ARG A 116 5.52 -5.89 16.63
CA ARG A 116 6.77 -6.64 16.34
C ARG A 116 6.62 -7.58 15.15
N ASN A 117 5.47 -8.26 15.02
CA ASN A 117 5.22 -9.13 13.88
C ASN A 117 5.23 -8.35 12.56
N ALA A 118 4.57 -7.20 12.51
CA ALA A 118 4.55 -6.34 11.33
C ALA A 118 5.96 -5.84 10.96
N ILE A 119 6.72 -5.31 11.95
CA ILE A 119 8.08 -4.80 11.72
C ILE A 119 9.04 -5.91 11.28
N ARG A 120 8.89 -7.15 11.78
CA ARG A 120 9.72 -8.29 11.38
C ARG A 120 9.51 -8.70 9.92
N GLU A 121 8.33 -8.47 9.37
CA GLU A 121 8.04 -8.78 7.97
C GLU A 121 8.53 -7.72 7.00
N LEU A 122 8.73 -6.47 7.43
CA LEU A 122 9.18 -5.38 6.56
C LEU A 122 10.49 -5.71 5.80
N PRO A 123 11.57 -6.19 6.43
CA PRO A 123 12.78 -6.58 5.69
C PRO A 123 12.54 -7.69 4.66
N ASN A 124 11.58 -8.59 4.89
CA ASN A 124 11.21 -9.60 3.91
C ASN A 124 10.61 -8.96 2.66
N ILE A 125 9.72 -7.97 2.82
CA ILE A 125 9.14 -7.25 1.70
C ILE A 125 10.21 -6.43 0.98
N GLN A 126 11.04 -5.70 1.72
CA GLN A 126 12.07 -4.83 1.16
C GLN A 126 13.17 -5.58 0.41
N LEU A 127 13.66 -6.68 0.96
CA LEU A 127 14.83 -7.41 0.42
C LEU A 127 14.44 -8.61 -0.42
N ARG A 128 13.53 -9.48 0.06
CA ARG A 128 13.06 -10.63 -0.71
C ARG A 128 12.10 -10.21 -1.81
N GLY A 129 11.26 -9.21 -1.54
CA GLY A 129 10.36 -8.63 -2.51
C GLY A 129 11.09 -7.97 -3.68
N ALA A 130 12.27 -7.39 -3.45
CA ALA A 130 13.07 -6.78 -4.51
C ALA A 130 13.77 -7.80 -5.44
N ARG A 131 13.93 -9.05 -5.01
CA ARG A 131 14.65 -10.05 -5.83
C ARG A 131 13.91 -10.29 -7.14
N GLU A 132 14.60 -10.13 -8.26
CA GLU A 132 14.07 -10.32 -9.62
C GLU A 132 12.79 -9.52 -9.89
N LEU A 133 12.58 -8.43 -9.16
CA LEU A 133 11.50 -7.49 -9.42
C LEU A 133 11.87 -6.60 -10.62
N ASP A 134 11.02 -6.59 -11.62
CA ASP A 134 11.13 -5.60 -12.68
C ASP A 134 10.49 -4.28 -12.23
N PHE A 135 11.32 -3.38 -11.74
CA PHE A 135 10.89 -2.08 -11.21
C PHE A 135 10.27 -1.16 -12.28
N SER A 136 10.41 -1.48 -13.59
CA SER A 136 9.74 -0.70 -14.64
C SER A 136 8.21 -0.74 -14.54
N ASN A 137 7.65 -1.74 -13.83
CA ASN A 137 6.22 -1.86 -13.54
C ASN A 137 5.78 -1.09 -12.28
N CYS A 138 6.66 -0.37 -11.60
CA CYS A 138 6.30 0.43 -10.43
C CYS A 138 5.70 1.79 -10.83
N TYR A 139 4.76 2.27 -10.03
CA TYR A 139 4.05 3.52 -10.22
C TYR A 139 4.38 4.55 -9.11
N PRO A 140 4.49 5.84 -9.45
CA PRO A 140 4.43 6.49 -10.76
C PRO A 140 5.74 6.42 -11.54
N GLN A 141 6.79 5.82 -10.97
CA GLN A 141 8.11 5.70 -11.58
C GLN A 141 8.90 4.53 -10.96
N PRO A 142 9.94 4.00 -11.66
CA PRO A 142 10.68 2.80 -11.23
C PRO A 142 11.44 2.95 -9.92
N GLU A 143 11.95 4.13 -9.61
CA GLU A 143 12.83 4.34 -8.45
C GLU A 143 12.54 5.64 -7.69
N PHE A 144 12.90 5.65 -6.42
CA PHE A 144 12.84 6.80 -5.54
C PHE A 144 14.16 7.58 -5.66
N ASN A 145 14.17 8.59 -6.50
CA ASN A 145 15.31 9.43 -6.84
C ASN A 145 15.21 10.84 -6.24
N GLN A 146 16.16 11.71 -6.56
CA GLN A 146 16.16 13.10 -6.07
C GLN A 146 14.88 13.87 -6.45
N GLU A 147 14.31 13.59 -7.62
CA GLU A 147 13.07 14.25 -8.06
C GLU A 147 11.88 13.82 -7.19
N SER A 148 11.83 12.54 -6.78
CA SER A 148 10.82 12.05 -5.83
C SER A 148 10.91 12.77 -4.49
N VAL A 149 12.12 12.92 -3.95
CA VAL A 149 12.34 13.62 -2.67
C VAL A 149 11.95 15.08 -2.79
N LEU A 150 12.36 15.75 -3.87
CA LEU A 150 12.00 17.15 -4.12
C LEU A 150 10.50 17.35 -4.29
N PHE A 151 9.81 16.40 -4.93
CA PHE A 151 8.35 16.42 -5.04
C PHE A 151 7.69 16.37 -3.65
N ASP A 152 8.10 15.44 -2.80
CA ASP A 152 7.54 15.28 -1.45
C ASP A 152 7.86 16.53 -0.57
N LEU A 153 9.07 17.09 -0.67
CA LEU A 153 9.47 18.31 0.05
C LEU A 153 8.69 19.53 -0.44
N ASN A 154 8.45 19.65 -1.74
CA ASN A 154 7.61 20.70 -2.28
C ASN A 154 6.14 20.54 -1.90
N TYR A 155 5.62 19.30 -1.86
CA TYR A 155 4.29 19.04 -1.33
C TYR A 155 4.17 19.50 0.13
N PHE A 156 5.16 19.16 0.97
CA PHE A 156 5.24 19.68 2.35
C PHE A 156 5.26 21.22 2.38
N LYS A 157 6.12 21.85 1.57
CA LYS A 157 6.22 23.32 1.52
C LYS A 157 4.88 23.97 1.18
N TYR A 158 4.22 23.52 0.12
CA TYR A 158 3.01 24.20 -0.38
C TYR A 158 1.75 23.82 0.40
N CYS A 159 1.61 22.56 0.82
CA CYS A 159 0.39 22.08 1.49
C CYS A 159 0.41 22.28 3.00
N PHE A 160 1.59 22.40 3.61
CA PHE A 160 1.73 22.56 5.05
C PHE A 160 2.46 23.84 5.43
N LEU A 161 3.73 24.00 5.05
CA LEU A 161 4.57 25.09 5.56
C LEU A 161 4.00 26.47 5.23
N LYS A 162 3.56 26.69 3.99
CA LYS A 162 2.93 27.98 3.61
C LYS A 162 1.58 28.22 4.30
N ALA A 163 0.87 27.18 4.68
CA ALA A 163 -0.39 27.28 5.40
C ALA A 163 -0.20 27.65 6.90
N THR A 164 1.01 27.52 7.43
CA THR A 164 1.32 27.92 8.83
C THR A 164 1.62 29.39 9.01
N GLU A 165 1.70 30.16 7.90
CA GLU A 165 2.06 31.59 7.89
C GLU A 165 3.44 31.91 8.51
N LEU A 166 4.32 30.91 8.68
CA LEU A 166 5.68 31.10 9.14
C LEU A 166 6.53 31.75 8.04
N ASP A 167 7.25 32.77 8.41
CA ASP A 167 8.23 33.40 7.51
C ASP A 167 9.45 32.50 7.32
N PHE A 168 9.85 32.29 6.07
CA PHE A 168 11.06 31.58 5.71
C PHE A 168 11.67 32.13 4.41
N HIS A 169 12.96 31.94 4.27
CA HIS A 169 13.68 32.39 3.08
C HIS A 169 13.58 31.32 1.97
N GLU A 170 12.74 31.55 0.98
CA GLU A 170 12.43 30.61 -0.14
C GLU A 170 13.70 30.01 -0.77
N LEU A 171 14.66 30.85 -1.19
CA LEU A 171 15.87 30.35 -1.86
C LEU A 171 16.76 29.50 -0.97
N LYS A 172 16.84 29.81 0.33
CA LYS A 172 17.61 28.99 1.28
C LYS A 172 16.91 27.65 1.51
N LEU A 173 15.59 27.64 1.63
CA LEU A 173 14.80 26.41 1.77
C LEU A 173 15.00 25.51 0.56
N GLU A 174 14.89 26.04 -0.66
CA GLU A 174 15.10 25.29 -1.91
C GLU A 174 16.55 24.72 -2.00
N ALA A 175 17.55 25.50 -1.59
CA ALA A 175 18.92 25.00 -1.56
C ALA A 175 19.10 23.84 -0.56
N ASN A 176 18.47 23.95 0.62
CA ASN A 176 18.47 22.90 1.62
C ASN A 176 17.73 21.64 1.13
N PHE A 177 16.58 21.80 0.45
CA PHE A 177 15.85 20.68 -0.14
C PHE A 177 16.68 19.92 -1.16
N ARG A 178 17.40 20.61 -2.04
CA ARG A 178 18.30 19.96 -3.02
C ARG A 178 19.46 19.23 -2.37
N MET A 179 20.07 19.82 -1.35
CA MET A 179 21.14 19.18 -0.59
C MET A 179 20.62 17.93 0.12
N PHE A 180 19.48 18.03 0.80
CA PHE A 180 18.84 16.92 1.50
C PHE A 180 18.44 15.80 0.54
N ALA A 181 17.84 16.14 -0.63
CA ALA A 181 17.49 15.16 -1.64
C ALA A 181 18.72 14.42 -2.16
N LYS A 182 19.83 15.13 -2.39
CA LYS A 182 21.10 14.53 -2.81
C LYS A 182 21.64 13.57 -1.74
N ASP A 183 21.63 13.98 -0.48
CA ASP A 183 22.15 13.17 0.63
C ASP A 183 21.30 11.89 0.83
N LEU A 184 19.98 12.02 0.81
CA LEU A 184 19.06 10.86 0.93
C LEU A 184 19.15 9.86 -0.21
N THR A 185 19.60 10.26 -1.37
CA THR A 185 19.72 9.40 -2.56
C THR A 185 21.17 9.12 -2.95
N SER A 186 22.13 9.41 -2.05
CA SER A 186 23.56 9.20 -2.33
C SER A 186 23.95 7.74 -2.40
N GLU A 187 23.26 6.87 -1.66
CA GLU A 187 23.47 5.43 -1.67
C GLU A 187 22.49 4.75 -2.61
N GLN A 188 23.01 4.00 -3.58
CA GLN A 188 22.20 3.19 -4.47
C GLN A 188 21.81 1.89 -3.76
N MET A 189 20.51 1.68 -3.53
CA MET A 189 20.00 0.48 -2.87
C MET A 189 19.05 -0.29 -3.79
N ASP A 190 19.34 -1.58 -3.98
CA ASP A 190 18.53 -2.50 -4.76
C ASP A 190 17.43 -3.15 -3.91
N SER A 191 16.75 -2.35 -3.08
CA SER A 191 15.64 -2.76 -2.23
C SER A 191 14.30 -2.20 -2.71
N PHE A 192 13.22 -2.86 -2.32
CA PHE A 192 11.87 -2.33 -2.51
C PHE A 192 11.55 -1.38 -1.37
N LEU A 193 11.38 -0.11 -1.67
CA LEU A 193 10.85 0.90 -0.78
C LEU A 193 9.33 0.80 -0.81
N TYR A 194 8.72 0.49 0.33
CA TYR A 194 7.26 0.34 0.43
C TYR A 194 6.53 1.67 0.31
N ARG A 195 7.10 2.73 0.87
CA ARG A 195 6.67 4.13 0.93
C ARG A 195 5.55 4.38 1.95
N ASP A 196 4.48 3.63 1.90
CA ASP A 196 3.31 3.84 2.76
C ASP A 196 3.19 2.75 3.83
N PHE A 197 4.33 2.37 4.45
CA PHE A 197 4.39 1.41 5.55
C PHE A 197 3.81 2.00 6.83
N GLN A 198 2.51 1.90 6.96
CA GLN A 198 1.76 2.41 8.11
C GLN A 198 0.72 1.40 8.61
N ALA A 199 0.38 1.48 9.89
CA ALA A 199 -0.50 0.51 10.54
C ALA A 199 -1.91 0.37 9.89
N ARG A 200 -2.38 1.38 9.15
CA ARG A 200 -3.63 1.31 8.38
C ARG A 200 -3.53 0.43 7.14
N ASN A 201 -2.32 0.26 6.61
CA ASN A 201 -2.03 -0.52 5.41
C ASN A 201 -1.56 -1.95 5.76
N ILE A 202 -1.78 -2.38 7.00
CA ILE A 202 -1.48 -3.72 7.48
C ILE A 202 -2.76 -4.34 8.02
N MET A 203 -3.27 -5.35 7.33
CA MET A 203 -4.41 -6.14 7.78
C MET A 203 -3.94 -7.31 8.64
N LEU A 204 -4.76 -7.73 9.59
CA LEU A 204 -4.48 -8.85 10.47
C LEU A 204 -5.48 -9.98 10.21
N ASP A 205 -4.98 -11.20 10.04
CA ASP A 205 -5.84 -12.37 10.07
C ASP A 205 -6.29 -12.71 11.51
N LYS A 206 -7.07 -13.78 11.65
CA LYS A 206 -7.64 -14.21 12.94
C LYS A 206 -6.57 -14.62 13.96
N GLU A 207 -5.37 -15.00 13.50
CA GLU A 207 -4.23 -15.34 14.34
C GLU A 207 -3.30 -14.14 14.64
N GLY A 208 -3.59 -12.97 14.09
CA GLY A 208 -2.79 -11.75 14.22
C GLY A 208 -1.55 -11.73 13.32
N LYS A 209 -1.55 -12.52 12.23
CA LYS A 209 -0.52 -12.46 11.20
C LYS A 209 -0.76 -11.25 10.31
N PRO A 210 0.28 -10.43 10.04
CA PRO A 210 0.14 -9.26 9.18
C PRO A 210 0.06 -9.64 7.70
N TYR A 211 -0.81 -8.92 6.97
CA TYR A 211 -0.88 -8.87 5.52
C TYR A 211 -0.77 -7.41 5.06
N PHE A 212 0.01 -7.17 4.03
CA PHE A 212 0.35 -5.82 3.58
C PHE A 212 -0.47 -5.44 2.34
N ILE A 213 -1.04 -4.23 2.37
CA ILE A 213 -1.86 -3.66 1.30
C ILE A 213 -1.37 -2.25 0.98
N ASP A 214 -1.85 -1.65 -0.12
CA ASP A 214 -1.54 -0.26 -0.50
C ASP A 214 -0.05 -0.02 -0.85
N PHE A 215 0.61 -1.03 -1.42
CA PHE A 215 2.03 -0.99 -1.80
C PHE A 215 2.29 -0.56 -3.26
N GLN A 216 1.27 -0.15 -4.02
CA GLN A 216 1.42 0.24 -5.42
C GLN A 216 2.28 1.49 -5.63
N GLY A 217 2.40 2.34 -4.61
CA GLY A 217 3.32 3.47 -4.62
C GLY A 217 4.79 3.09 -4.37
N GLY A 218 5.04 1.82 -4.05
CA GLY A 218 6.39 1.30 -3.78
C GLY A 218 7.22 1.14 -5.04
N ARG A 219 8.53 1.24 -4.89
CA ARG A 219 9.49 1.25 -6.00
C ARG A 219 10.90 0.91 -5.53
N LYS A 220 11.88 0.90 -6.41
CA LYS A 220 13.28 0.80 -6.02
C LYS A 220 13.67 1.98 -5.15
N GLY A 221 14.33 1.74 -4.02
CA GLY A 221 14.76 2.82 -3.15
C GLY A 221 15.40 2.33 -1.84
N PRO A 222 15.81 3.27 -0.99
CA PRO A 222 16.49 2.95 0.26
C PRO A 222 15.55 2.31 1.27
N PHE A 223 15.94 1.17 1.85
CA PHE A 223 15.14 0.45 2.85
C PHE A 223 14.94 1.23 4.16
N TYR A 224 15.79 2.19 4.46
CA TYR A 224 15.69 3.02 5.66
C TYR A 224 14.64 4.12 5.59
N TYR A 225 13.96 4.27 4.44
CA TYR A 225 12.86 5.22 4.29
C TYR A 225 11.61 4.78 5.06
N ASP A 226 11.28 3.47 5.01
CA ASP A 226 10.11 2.91 5.68
C ASP A 226 10.40 2.66 7.17
#